data_1c0dc9f286ca6b832b7498e40d2a1a57
#
_entry.id   1c0dc9f286ca6b832b7498e40d2a1a57
#
_cell.length_a   1.000
_cell.length_b   1.000
_cell.length_c   1.000
_cell.angle_alpha   90.00
_cell.angle_beta   90.00
_cell.angle_gamma   90.00
#
_symmetry.space_group_name_H-M   'P 1'
#
loop_
_entity.id
_entity.type
_entity.pdbx_description
1 polymer ?
#
loop_
_entity_poly.entity_id
_entity_poly.type
_entity_poly.pdbx_seq_one_letter_code
_entity_poly.pdbx_strand_id
1 'polypeptide(L)'
;MSINFESHKLDRRSFLKGAGMVGAASLLAACGGKSDNGSSAASTSGAAAPNTTGATPLKEFISFESGNRELESWNILYTQKAEDANVITNLWDGLLSFDCYGKVVPAIASSWEHNDDSTVWTFHLRDDVDWVDVNGEVKDHLTSKDFLVGFEWVMNSYKNEANNTSMPNDTVVGAADYYEQTKAAGDAAADMTYEDMLAAGVGIEAPDDYTLVFTCKDPCPYFDTVAAYNSFYPVAPALLDELGIEGFRGCDNTTMWYNGPYVVEEYIQGNTKSYIPNPSYYDAANVSRFERLTITMISDGTISLQLYENRELDEVDLGESSIATIQADPSNEYNQQMCEKRPKKFSYCFIFNYDKRKTDGTADENWNKAIANKAFRQCFSKGLELSKFFSRYNPINPLKCENDFFTMSGLCYTTDGTDYTSLVAKELGLDGEKYDGKTMKRLRANNGDITDLKKQAMEELSAIGVTFPVHCYHYIKSGDTNALDTATVLKQCFSDSFGDDFVVLDIGTYVSSIYKEVRNVQLHSILQNGWGMALILVYSLTWVRHQRTS
;
A
#
# COMPACT_ATOMS: atom_id res chain seq x y z
N MET A 1 -25.04 34.40 28.59
CA MET A 1 -26.14 33.54 28.15
C MET A 1 -25.47 32.25 27.60
N SER A 2 -25.34 31.26 28.49
CA SER A 2 -24.66 30.00 28.17
C SER A 2 -25.70 29.03 27.60
N ILE A 3 -25.49 28.58 26.41
CA ILE A 3 -26.35 27.55 25.79
C ILE A 3 -25.68 26.21 26.06
N ASN A 4 -26.31 25.41 26.92
CA ASN A 4 -25.98 24.03 27.17
C ASN A 4 -26.50 23.19 25.98
N PHE A 5 -25.60 22.54 25.25
CA PHE A 5 -25.94 21.45 24.35
C PHE A 5 -25.85 20.14 25.12
N GLU A 6 -26.98 19.61 25.55
CA GLU A 6 -27.09 18.21 25.92
C GLU A 6 -27.06 17.34 24.66
N SER A 7 -25.97 16.60 24.50
CA SER A 7 -25.84 15.59 23.46
C SER A 7 -26.73 14.39 23.79
N HIS A 8 -27.88 14.27 23.14
CA HIS A 8 -28.62 13.00 23.15
C HIS A 8 -27.85 11.98 22.30
N LYS A 9 -27.15 11.09 22.97
CA LYS A 9 -26.64 9.86 22.34
C LYS A 9 -27.83 9.01 21.90
N LEU A 10 -28.14 9.01 20.63
CA LEU A 10 -29.06 8.06 20.02
C LEU A 10 -28.34 6.70 19.95
N ASP A 11 -28.70 5.79 20.86
CA ASP A 11 -28.26 4.42 20.87
C ASP A 11 -28.77 3.70 19.61
N ARG A 12 -27.90 2.98 18.91
CA ARG A 12 -28.19 2.15 17.71
C ARG A 12 -29.38 1.20 17.93
N ARG A 13 -29.62 0.78 19.18
CA ARG A 13 -30.80 -0.02 19.55
C ARG A 13 -32.12 0.76 19.51
N SER A 14 -32.08 2.05 19.74
CA SER A 14 -33.26 2.93 19.69
C SER A 14 -33.64 3.26 18.24
N PHE A 15 -32.65 3.37 17.34
CA PHE A 15 -32.89 3.54 15.91
C PHE A 15 -33.51 2.28 15.27
N LEU A 16 -33.00 1.09 15.61
CA LEU A 16 -33.55 -0.18 15.12
C LEU A 16 -34.99 -0.48 15.63
N LYS A 17 -35.37 0.05 16.79
CA LYS A 17 -36.74 -0.07 17.29
C LYS A 17 -37.71 0.89 16.59
N GLY A 18 -37.24 2.02 16.08
CA GLY A 18 -38.06 2.96 15.31
C GLY A 18 -38.34 2.52 13.87
N ALA A 19 -37.40 1.84 13.22
CA ALA A 19 -37.53 1.34 11.85
C ALA A 19 -38.35 0.04 11.72
N GLY A 20 -38.52 -0.68 12.81
CA GLY A 20 -39.27 -1.96 12.83
C GLY A 20 -40.78 -1.86 12.85
N MET A 21 -41.40 -0.68 12.92
CA MET A 21 -42.85 -0.50 13.05
C MET A 21 -43.60 -0.08 11.78
N VAL A 22 -42.96 0.02 10.64
CA VAL A 22 -43.62 0.38 9.37
C VAL A 22 -43.64 -0.76 8.33
N GLY A 23 -43.00 -1.91 8.60
CA GLY A 23 -42.84 -3.01 7.64
C GLY A 23 -43.61 -4.30 7.88
N ALA A 24 -44.52 -4.37 8.89
CA ALA A 24 -45.21 -5.62 9.28
C ALA A 24 -46.70 -5.67 8.91
N ALA A 25 -47.01 -5.38 7.66
CA ALA A 25 -48.38 -5.64 7.16
C ALA A 25 -48.36 -5.96 5.66
N SER A 26 -47.82 -7.11 5.31
CA SER A 26 -48.21 -7.87 4.11
C SER A 26 -47.19 -8.98 3.87
N LEU A 27 -47.57 -10.23 4.22
CA LEU A 27 -47.20 -11.48 3.56
C LEU A 27 -47.41 -12.67 4.54
N LEU A 28 -48.69 -12.93 4.83
CA LEU A 28 -49.16 -14.22 5.28
C LEU A 28 -50.04 -14.75 4.16
N ALA A 29 -49.50 -15.57 3.27
CA ALA A 29 -50.22 -16.58 2.52
C ALA A 29 -49.26 -17.34 1.59
N ALA A 30 -48.89 -18.53 1.98
CA ALA A 30 -48.97 -19.74 1.17
C ALA A 30 -48.24 -20.88 1.87
N CYS A 31 -49.03 -21.71 2.52
CA CYS A 31 -48.66 -23.02 3.01
C CYS A 31 -48.61 -24.05 1.88
N GLY A 32 -47.74 -25.04 2.07
CA GLY A 32 -48.15 -26.40 1.77
C GLY A 32 -47.30 -27.14 0.76
N GLY A 33 -46.75 -28.29 1.20
CA GLY A 33 -46.43 -29.38 0.28
C GLY A 33 -45.22 -30.22 0.71
N LYS A 34 -45.53 -31.30 1.40
CA LYS A 34 -44.71 -32.46 1.79
C LYS A 34 -43.98 -33.14 0.60
N SER A 35 -42.83 -33.63 0.88
CA SER A 35 -42.33 -35.00 1.21
C SER A 35 -41.61 -35.74 0.09
N ASP A 36 -40.55 -36.34 0.55
CA ASP A 36 -39.97 -37.66 0.33
C ASP A 36 -38.83 -37.91 -0.66
N ASN A 37 -37.77 -38.34 -0.01
CA ASN A 37 -36.88 -39.50 -0.25
C ASN A 37 -36.16 -39.70 -1.57
N GLY A 38 -34.82 -39.93 -1.40
CA GLY A 38 -34.14 -40.91 -2.24
C GLY A 38 -32.70 -40.64 -2.59
N SER A 39 -31.81 -40.99 -1.72
CA SER A 39 -30.58 -41.80 -1.91
C SER A 39 -29.71 -41.69 -3.15
N SER A 40 -28.41 -41.59 -2.86
CA SER A 40 -27.21 -42.20 -3.47
C SER A 40 -26.34 -41.37 -4.45
N ALA A 41 -25.22 -40.99 -3.90
CA ALA A 41 -23.83 -41.13 -4.32
C ALA A 41 -23.44 -41.02 -5.82
N ALA A 42 -22.58 -40.07 -6.12
CA ALA A 42 -21.30 -40.31 -6.76
C ALA A 42 -20.44 -39.01 -6.75
N SER A 43 -19.23 -39.16 -6.26
CA SER A 43 -18.16 -38.20 -6.20
C SER A 43 -17.66 -37.84 -7.60
N THR A 44 -17.55 -36.54 -7.89
CA THR A 44 -16.51 -36.01 -8.79
C THR A 44 -16.10 -34.63 -8.30
N SER A 45 -14.82 -34.53 -7.98
CA SER A 45 -14.13 -33.33 -7.60
C SER A 45 -14.08 -32.34 -8.76
N GLY A 46 -14.87 -31.28 -8.65
CA GLY A 46 -14.70 -30.07 -9.43
C GLY A 46 -14.78 -28.93 -8.43
N ALA A 47 -13.74 -28.11 -8.33
CA ALA A 47 -13.75 -26.92 -7.52
C ALA A 47 -14.85 -25.99 -8.05
N ALA A 48 -15.99 -25.98 -7.37
CA ALA A 48 -17.08 -25.07 -7.67
C ALA A 48 -16.66 -23.68 -7.16
N ALA A 49 -16.73 -22.70 -8.06
CA ALA A 49 -16.77 -21.30 -7.68
C ALA A 49 -17.84 -21.09 -6.57
N PRO A 50 -17.62 -20.22 -5.60
CA PRO A 50 -18.58 -20.00 -4.54
C PRO A 50 -19.89 -19.49 -5.14
N ASN A 51 -20.93 -20.28 -4.97
CA ASN A 51 -22.30 -19.91 -5.32
C ASN A 51 -22.73 -18.74 -4.41
N THR A 52 -22.66 -17.51 -4.90
CA THR A 52 -23.07 -16.31 -4.17
C THR A 52 -24.56 -15.98 -4.32
N THR A 53 -25.37 -16.91 -4.80
CA THR A 53 -26.82 -16.71 -4.90
C THR A 53 -27.47 -16.82 -3.54
N GLY A 54 -27.76 -15.67 -2.90
CA GLY A 54 -28.65 -15.57 -1.76
C GLY A 54 -28.12 -14.95 -0.47
N ALA A 55 -26.87 -14.46 -0.43
CA ALA A 55 -26.43 -13.67 0.72
C ALA A 55 -27.09 -12.28 0.66
N THR A 56 -27.84 -11.92 1.70
CA THR A 56 -28.26 -10.52 1.89
C THR A 56 -26.99 -9.67 1.97
N PRO A 57 -26.86 -8.59 1.21
CA PRO A 57 -25.69 -7.70 1.30
C PRO A 57 -25.49 -7.24 2.73
N LEU A 58 -24.25 -7.26 3.21
CA LEU A 58 -23.93 -6.68 4.51
C LEU A 58 -24.14 -5.16 4.39
N LYS A 59 -24.92 -4.58 5.30
CA LYS A 59 -25.36 -3.19 5.17
C LYS A 59 -24.20 -2.19 5.25
N GLU A 60 -23.29 -2.38 6.20
CA GLU A 60 -22.18 -1.47 6.44
C GLU A 60 -20.97 -2.24 6.97
N PHE A 61 -19.79 -1.83 6.53
CA PHE A 61 -18.51 -2.28 7.07
C PHE A 61 -17.72 -1.08 7.57
N ILE A 62 -17.36 -1.08 8.84
CA ILE A 62 -16.65 0.01 9.50
C ILE A 62 -15.25 -0.45 9.88
N SER A 63 -14.25 0.17 9.27
CA SER A 63 -12.85 0.03 9.64
C SER A 63 -12.28 1.33 10.22
N PHE A 64 -11.02 1.33 10.64
CA PHE A 64 -10.38 2.52 11.13
C PHE A 64 -8.95 2.66 10.62
N GLU A 65 -8.49 3.90 10.56
CA GLU A 65 -7.08 4.23 10.38
C GLU A 65 -6.56 4.93 11.63
N SER A 66 -5.43 4.45 12.18
CA SER A 66 -4.79 5.07 13.31
C SER A 66 -3.77 6.13 12.86
N GLY A 67 -3.63 7.17 13.67
CA GLY A 67 -2.75 8.28 13.37
C GLY A 67 -3.36 9.27 12.37
N ASN A 68 -2.67 10.36 12.13
CA ASN A 68 -3.14 11.41 11.22
C ASN A 68 -2.73 11.08 9.76
N ARG A 69 -3.33 10.03 9.19
CA ARG A 69 -3.05 9.53 7.84
C ARG A 69 -4.09 10.01 6.84
N GLU A 70 -4.04 11.28 6.53
CA GLU A 70 -4.95 11.87 5.54
C GLU A 70 -4.42 11.67 4.12
N LEU A 71 -5.34 11.65 3.14
CA LEU A 71 -5.00 11.66 1.72
C LEU A 71 -4.08 12.84 1.40
N GLU A 72 -3.08 12.58 0.58
CA GLU A 72 -2.23 13.64 0.04
C GLU A 72 -2.94 14.39 -1.08
N SER A 73 -3.67 13.67 -1.91
CA SER A 73 -4.40 14.20 -3.06
C SER A 73 -5.53 13.27 -3.47
N TRP A 74 -6.61 13.84 -3.98
CA TRP A 74 -7.68 13.11 -4.67
C TRP A 74 -7.32 12.81 -6.14
N ASN A 75 -6.24 13.41 -6.65
CA ASN A 75 -5.70 13.05 -7.96
C ASN A 75 -5.00 11.68 -7.87
N ILE A 76 -5.66 10.66 -8.42
CA ILE A 76 -5.18 9.28 -8.41
C ILE A 76 -3.85 9.07 -9.13
N LEU A 77 -3.52 9.97 -10.07
CA LEU A 77 -2.28 9.92 -10.82
C LEU A 77 -1.11 10.58 -10.07
N TYR A 78 -1.38 11.28 -8.98
CA TYR A 78 -0.38 12.01 -8.20
C TYR A 78 0.29 11.15 -7.13
N THR A 79 -0.50 10.34 -6.41
CA THR A 79 -0.04 9.75 -5.14
C THR A 79 0.94 8.59 -5.30
N GLN A 80 1.87 8.48 -4.34
CA GLN A 80 2.74 7.32 -4.13
C GLN A 80 2.53 6.66 -2.77
N LYS A 81 1.57 7.15 -1.98
CA LYS A 81 1.38 6.67 -0.61
C LYS A 81 0.55 5.40 -0.58
N ALA A 82 1.00 4.44 0.22
CA ALA A 82 0.25 3.22 0.47
C ALA A 82 -1.10 3.48 1.16
N GLU A 83 -1.18 4.52 1.97
CA GLU A 83 -2.41 4.97 2.64
C GLU A 83 -3.46 5.43 1.63
N ASP A 84 -3.05 6.20 0.63
CA ASP A 84 -3.94 6.66 -0.43
C ASP A 84 -4.44 5.49 -1.28
N ALA A 85 -3.63 4.45 -1.48
CA ALA A 85 -4.03 3.25 -2.20
C ALA A 85 -5.25 2.55 -1.56
N ASN A 86 -5.41 2.61 -0.24
CA ASN A 86 -6.59 2.05 0.44
C ASN A 86 -7.89 2.76 0.06
N VAL A 87 -7.82 4.03 -0.30
CA VAL A 87 -8.97 4.82 -0.81
C VAL A 87 -9.13 4.58 -2.31
N ILE A 88 -8.05 4.74 -3.06
CA ILE A 88 -8.04 4.69 -4.53
C ILE A 88 -8.62 3.37 -5.04
N THR A 89 -8.20 2.23 -4.50
CA THR A 89 -8.65 0.89 -4.94
C THR A 89 -10.15 0.61 -4.71
N ASN A 90 -10.84 1.44 -3.97
CA ASN A 90 -12.30 1.36 -3.82
C ASN A 90 -13.05 2.27 -4.80
N LEU A 91 -12.39 3.27 -5.36
CA LEU A 91 -13.02 4.35 -6.12
C LEU A 91 -12.65 4.32 -7.61
N TRP A 92 -11.52 3.74 -7.95
CA TRP A 92 -11.02 3.67 -9.33
C TRP A 92 -10.42 2.31 -9.65
N ASP A 93 -10.69 1.85 -10.86
CA ASP A 93 -10.03 0.71 -11.48
C ASP A 93 -9.01 1.16 -12.52
N GLY A 94 -7.92 0.40 -12.62
CA GLY A 94 -6.94 0.48 -13.71
C GLY A 94 -7.13 -0.65 -14.72
N LEU A 95 -6.11 -0.90 -15.55
CA LEU A 95 -6.12 -2.00 -16.52
C LEU A 95 -6.37 -3.34 -15.84
N LEU A 96 -5.64 -3.60 -14.77
CA LEU A 96 -5.66 -4.86 -14.03
C LEU A 96 -5.76 -4.57 -12.53
N SER A 97 -6.18 -5.58 -11.77
CA SER A 97 -6.28 -5.53 -10.33
C SER A 97 -5.57 -6.73 -9.69
N PHE A 98 -5.60 -6.81 -8.36
CA PHE A 98 -5.06 -7.95 -7.62
C PHE A 98 -6.15 -8.59 -6.78
N ASP A 99 -6.20 -9.91 -6.81
CA ASP A 99 -7.03 -10.64 -5.87
C ASP A 99 -6.47 -10.58 -4.45
N CYS A 100 -7.22 -11.12 -3.51
CA CYS A 100 -6.81 -11.18 -2.10
C CYS A 100 -5.56 -12.04 -1.84
N TYR A 101 -5.05 -12.75 -2.84
CA TYR A 101 -3.81 -13.52 -2.78
C TYR A 101 -2.62 -12.81 -3.45
N GLY A 102 -2.86 -11.63 -4.03
CA GLY A 102 -1.86 -10.86 -4.76
C GLY A 102 -1.65 -11.34 -6.20
N LYS A 103 -2.53 -12.20 -6.72
CA LYS A 103 -2.52 -12.60 -8.12
C LYS A 103 -3.16 -11.51 -8.98
N VAL A 104 -2.55 -11.20 -10.11
CA VAL A 104 -3.13 -10.30 -11.11
C VAL A 104 -4.40 -10.89 -11.68
N VAL A 105 -5.44 -10.08 -11.72
CA VAL A 105 -6.77 -10.42 -12.24
C VAL A 105 -7.29 -9.33 -13.18
N PRO A 106 -8.22 -9.67 -14.10
CA PRO A 106 -8.87 -8.68 -14.95
C PRO A 106 -9.55 -7.56 -14.14
N ALA A 107 -9.49 -6.34 -14.70
CA ALA A 107 -10.28 -5.20 -14.26
C ALA A 107 -10.87 -4.51 -15.50
N ILE A 108 -10.46 -3.29 -15.88
CA ILE A 108 -10.90 -2.66 -17.15
C ILE A 108 -10.40 -3.45 -18.34
N ALA A 109 -9.20 -4.02 -18.30
CA ALA A 109 -8.81 -5.03 -19.30
C ALA A 109 -9.42 -6.39 -18.93
N SER A 110 -10.27 -6.90 -19.81
CA SER A 110 -10.91 -8.22 -19.69
C SER A 110 -9.95 -9.38 -19.94
N SER A 111 -8.92 -9.13 -20.75
CA SER A 111 -7.82 -10.06 -21.06
C SER A 111 -6.59 -9.31 -21.54
N TRP A 112 -5.45 -9.99 -21.50
CA TRP A 112 -4.19 -9.46 -22.01
C TRP A 112 -3.30 -10.58 -22.51
N GLU A 113 -2.36 -10.22 -23.39
CA GLU A 113 -1.37 -11.12 -23.96
C GLU A 113 -0.08 -10.37 -24.24
N HIS A 114 1.00 -11.10 -24.45
CA HIS A 114 2.29 -10.53 -24.85
C HIS A 114 2.96 -11.37 -25.94
N ASN A 115 3.91 -10.74 -26.65
CA ASN A 115 4.75 -11.45 -27.61
C ASN A 115 5.74 -12.41 -26.92
N ASP A 116 6.45 -13.23 -27.71
CA ASP A 116 7.31 -14.31 -27.18
C ASP A 116 8.41 -13.83 -26.23
N ASP A 117 8.93 -12.62 -26.43
CA ASP A 117 9.99 -12.03 -25.60
C ASP A 117 9.48 -11.07 -24.51
N SER A 118 8.15 -10.96 -24.37
CA SER A 118 7.51 -10.08 -23.39
C SER A 118 7.90 -8.59 -23.49
N THR A 119 8.18 -8.12 -24.71
CA THR A 119 8.46 -6.71 -24.98
C THR A 119 7.23 -5.95 -25.48
N VAL A 120 6.21 -6.62 -26.00
CA VAL A 120 4.96 -6.01 -26.47
C VAL A 120 3.80 -6.66 -25.73
N TRP A 121 2.98 -5.84 -25.08
CA TRP A 121 1.82 -6.26 -24.31
C TRP A 121 0.56 -5.64 -24.89
N THR A 122 -0.45 -6.48 -25.13
CA THR A 122 -1.76 -6.06 -25.66
C THR A 122 -2.82 -6.30 -24.61
N PHE A 123 -3.60 -5.28 -24.29
CA PHE A 123 -4.72 -5.33 -23.35
C PHE A 123 -6.02 -5.12 -24.10
N HIS A 124 -6.98 -6.02 -23.91
CA HIS A 124 -8.33 -5.94 -24.48
C HIS A 124 -9.28 -5.39 -23.42
N LEU A 125 -9.74 -4.18 -23.64
CA LEU A 125 -10.59 -3.47 -22.70
C LEU A 125 -12.03 -3.95 -22.77
N ARG A 126 -12.77 -3.71 -21.71
CA ARG A 126 -14.22 -3.87 -21.63
C ARG A 126 -14.88 -2.70 -22.36
N ASP A 127 -16.12 -2.92 -22.82
CA ASP A 127 -16.96 -1.91 -23.46
C ASP A 127 -18.17 -1.51 -22.58
N ASP A 128 -18.14 -1.83 -21.28
CA ASP A 128 -19.21 -1.60 -20.32
C ASP A 128 -18.75 -0.82 -19.08
N VAL A 129 -17.71 0.04 -19.21
CA VAL A 129 -17.16 0.84 -18.11
C VAL A 129 -17.54 2.30 -18.27
N ASP A 130 -18.22 2.85 -17.28
CA ASP A 130 -18.63 4.24 -17.26
C ASP A 130 -17.87 5.04 -16.19
N TRP A 131 -17.63 6.31 -16.50
CA TRP A 131 -17.29 7.32 -15.53
C TRP A 131 -18.56 7.90 -14.90
N VAL A 132 -18.59 7.95 -13.58
CA VAL A 132 -19.70 8.56 -12.84
C VAL A 132 -19.21 9.68 -11.94
N ASP A 133 -20.07 10.64 -11.64
CA ASP A 133 -19.80 11.67 -10.64
C ASP A 133 -20.05 11.14 -9.21
N VAL A 134 -19.88 12.01 -8.22
CA VAL A 134 -20.08 11.68 -6.79
C VAL A 134 -21.52 11.23 -6.47
N ASN A 135 -22.50 11.59 -7.31
CA ASN A 135 -23.90 11.17 -7.16
C ASN A 135 -24.20 9.84 -7.87
N GLY A 136 -23.21 9.26 -8.56
CA GLY A 136 -23.36 8.05 -9.36
C GLY A 136 -24.03 8.30 -10.72
N GLU A 137 -24.09 9.56 -11.18
CA GLU A 137 -24.60 9.91 -12.51
C GLU A 137 -23.52 9.68 -13.57
N VAL A 138 -23.85 8.96 -14.64
CA VAL A 138 -22.94 8.70 -15.76
C VAL A 138 -22.56 10.00 -16.45
N LYS A 139 -21.27 10.23 -16.58
CA LYS A 139 -20.66 11.42 -17.20
C LYS A 139 -20.04 11.13 -18.56
N ASP A 140 -19.39 10.00 -18.68
CA ASP A 140 -18.68 9.59 -19.90
C ASP A 140 -18.53 8.08 -19.94
N HIS A 141 -18.15 7.55 -21.09
CA HIS A 141 -17.86 6.14 -21.33
C HIS A 141 -16.36 5.95 -21.53
N LEU A 142 -15.76 4.99 -20.80
CA LEU A 142 -14.31 4.77 -20.80
C LEU A 142 -13.86 4.06 -22.07
N THR A 143 -12.79 4.56 -22.67
CA THR A 143 -12.13 3.99 -23.85
C THR A 143 -10.60 3.91 -23.65
N SER A 144 -9.90 3.34 -24.61
CA SER A 144 -8.43 3.32 -24.65
C SER A 144 -7.79 4.71 -24.65
N LYS A 145 -8.51 5.73 -25.15
CA LYS A 145 -8.07 7.13 -25.14
C LYS A 145 -7.87 7.66 -23.72
N ASP A 146 -8.69 7.24 -22.76
CA ASP A 146 -8.58 7.65 -21.35
C ASP A 146 -7.24 7.24 -20.75
N PHE A 147 -6.73 6.07 -21.17
CA PHE A 147 -5.40 5.60 -20.76
C PHE A 147 -4.26 6.40 -21.42
N LEU A 148 -4.42 6.80 -22.69
CA LEU A 148 -3.43 7.67 -23.34
C LEU A 148 -3.33 9.01 -22.63
N VAL A 149 -4.47 9.61 -22.28
CA VAL A 149 -4.56 10.88 -21.57
C VAL A 149 -3.99 10.78 -20.16
N GLY A 150 -4.36 9.72 -19.42
CA GLY A 150 -3.83 9.47 -18.08
C GLY A 150 -2.31 9.23 -18.08
N PHE A 151 -1.80 8.47 -19.04
CA PHE A 151 -0.37 8.19 -19.17
C PHE A 151 0.41 9.44 -19.55
N GLU A 152 -0.10 10.27 -20.49
CA GLU A 152 0.49 11.56 -20.84
C GLU A 152 0.53 12.49 -19.62
N TRP A 153 -0.56 12.56 -18.84
CA TRP A 153 -0.58 13.36 -17.61
C TRP A 153 0.56 12.98 -16.65
N VAL A 154 0.75 11.69 -16.40
CA VAL A 154 1.82 11.18 -15.53
C VAL A 154 3.20 11.50 -16.10
N MET A 155 3.37 11.41 -17.42
CA MET A 155 4.65 11.61 -18.10
C MET A 155 4.93 13.06 -18.46
N ASN A 156 4.02 13.99 -18.14
CA ASN A 156 4.20 15.41 -18.36
C ASN A 156 4.61 16.11 -17.05
N SER A 157 5.86 16.53 -16.97
CA SER A 157 6.45 17.11 -15.74
C SER A 157 5.82 18.44 -15.33
N TYR A 158 5.17 19.17 -16.26
CA TYR A 158 4.42 20.38 -15.94
C TYR A 158 3.05 20.04 -15.36
N LYS A 159 2.31 19.10 -15.95
CA LYS A 159 0.95 18.72 -15.53
C LYS A 159 0.97 17.97 -14.21
N ASN A 160 1.92 17.05 -14.05
CA ASN A 160 2.01 16.16 -12.89
C ASN A 160 3.24 16.47 -12.04
N GLU A 161 3.04 17.06 -10.88
CA GLU A 161 4.11 17.31 -9.90
C GLU A 161 4.49 16.06 -9.09
N ALA A 162 3.85 14.92 -9.36
CA ALA A 162 4.11 13.68 -8.65
C ALA A 162 5.46 13.07 -9.01
N ASN A 163 5.96 12.28 -8.08
CA ASN A 163 7.18 11.51 -8.26
C ASN A 163 6.89 10.03 -8.60
N ASN A 164 5.74 9.72 -9.20
CA ASN A 164 5.30 8.36 -9.53
C ASN A 164 5.67 7.90 -10.95
N THR A 165 6.66 8.53 -11.55
CA THR A 165 7.11 8.24 -12.92
C THR A 165 8.12 7.10 -13.03
N SER A 166 8.60 6.54 -11.92
CA SER A 166 9.67 5.54 -11.95
C SER A 166 9.29 4.29 -12.75
N MET A 167 8.11 3.72 -12.52
CA MET A 167 7.67 2.53 -13.24
C MET A 167 7.49 2.76 -14.74
N PRO A 168 6.75 3.80 -15.22
CA PRO A 168 6.73 4.14 -16.63
C PRO A 168 8.12 4.39 -17.23
N ASN A 169 8.94 5.19 -16.55
CA ASN A 169 10.29 5.52 -17.01
C ASN A 169 11.20 4.30 -17.14
N ASP A 170 11.06 3.32 -16.25
CA ASP A 170 11.91 2.15 -16.24
C ASP A 170 11.44 1.06 -17.20
N THR A 171 10.16 1.05 -17.56
CA THR A 171 9.58 -0.06 -18.33
C THR A 171 9.17 0.31 -19.76
N VAL A 172 8.59 1.49 -20.00
CA VAL A 172 7.99 1.83 -21.29
C VAL A 172 8.99 2.57 -22.19
N VAL A 173 9.07 2.15 -23.47
CA VAL A 173 9.91 2.80 -24.48
C VAL A 173 9.60 4.30 -24.55
N GLY A 174 10.62 5.13 -24.60
CA GLY A 174 10.49 6.58 -24.81
C GLY A 174 9.88 7.38 -23.65
N ALA A 175 9.34 6.72 -22.60
CA ALA A 175 8.66 7.40 -21.50
C ALA A 175 9.61 8.37 -20.76
N ALA A 176 10.81 7.93 -20.40
CA ALA A 176 11.80 8.77 -19.73
C ALA A 176 12.24 9.95 -20.59
N ASP A 177 12.41 9.74 -21.89
CA ASP A 177 12.83 10.78 -22.83
C ASP A 177 11.72 11.84 -22.99
N TYR A 178 10.46 11.41 -23.08
CA TYR A 178 9.32 12.32 -23.13
C TYR A 178 9.19 13.14 -21.83
N TYR A 179 9.37 12.52 -20.67
CA TYR A 179 9.36 13.24 -19.39
C TYR A 179 10.42 14.34 -19.34
N GLU A 180 11.65 14.06 -19.76
CA GLU A 180 12.72 15.08 -19.85
C GLU A 180 12.45 16.13 -20.93
N GLN A 181 11.78 15.77 -22.04
CA GLN A 181 11.31 16.72 -23.05
C GLN A 181 10.29 17.70 -22.48
N THR A 182 9.26 17.22 -21.76
CA THR A 182 8.26 18.09 -21.12
C THR A 182 8.89 18.99 -20.06
N LYS A 183 9.85 18.47 -19.31
CA LYS A 183 10.63 19.23 -18.33
C LYS A 183 11.46 20.35 -18.98
N ALA A 184 12.07 20.07 -20.11
CA ALA A 184 12.82 21.06 -20.88
C ALA A 184 11.91 22.11 -21.52
N ALA A 185 10.67 21.76 -21.89
CA ALA A 185 9.68 22.68 -22.45
C ALA A 185 9.14 23.68 -21.40
N GLY A 186 9.23 23.34 -20.11
CA GLY A 186 8.72 24.19 -19.02
C GLY A 186 7.22 24.50 -19.19
N ASP A 187 6.84 25.78 -19.12
CA ASP A 187 5.43 26.20 -19.23
C ASP A 187 4.76 25.77 -20.55
N ALA A 188 5.52 25.59 -21.63
CA ALA A 188 4.97 25.13 -22.90
C ALA A 188 4.49 23.68 -22.85
N ALA A 189 4.94 22.90 -21.86
CA ALA A 189 4.45 21.53 -21.67
C ALA A 189 2.98 21.49 -21.19
N ALA A 190 2.42 22.59 -20.74
CA ALA A 190 0.98 22.69 -20.41
C ALA A 190 0.09 22.37 -21.61
N ASP A 191 0.49 22.79 -22.80
CA ASP A 191 -0.26 22.63 -24.05
C ASP A 191 0.05 21.32 -24.78
N MET A 192 1.03 20.54 -24.32
CA MET A 192 1.35 19.22 -24.91
C MET A 192 0.25 18.20 -24.59
N THR A 193 -0.01 17.32 -25.54
CA THR A 193 -1.11 16.35 -25.48
C THR A 193 -0.60 14.92 -25.64
N TYR A 194 -1.49 13.94 -25.52
CA TYR A 194 -1.13 12.54 -25.77
C TYR A 194 -0.70 12.31 -27.24
N GLU A 195 -1.20 13.11 -28.20
CA GLU A 195 -0.75 13.05 -29.59
C GLU A 195 0.74 13.46 -29.73
N ASP A 196 1.18 14.46 -28.97
CA ASP A 196 2.60 14.85 -28.90
C ASP A 196 3.45 13.76 -28.27
N MET A 197 2.93 13.11 -27.23
CA MET A 197 3.57 11.97 -26.59
C MET A 197 3.74 10.78 -27.56
N LEU A 198 2.69 10.45 -28.33
CA LEU A 198 2.76 9.41 -29.36
C LEU A 198 3.74 9.80 -30.49
N ALA A 199 3.71 11.07 -30.93
CA ALA A 199 4.64 11.58 -31.93
C ALA A 199 6.10 11.57 -31.47
N ALA A 200 6.36 11.68 -30.17
CA ALA A 200 7.69 11.53 -29.57
C ALA A 200 8.16 10.07 -29.51
N GLY A 201 7.32 9.08 -29.86
CA GLY A 201 7.70 7.68 -29.92
C GLY A 201 7.62 6.96 -28.58
N VAL A 202 6.77 7.42 -27.67
CA VAL A 202 6.47 6.69 -26.45
C VAL A 202 5.71 5.40 -26.78
N GLY A 203 6.15 4.30 -26.17
CA GLY A 203 5.66 2.95 -26.46
C GLY A 203 4.29 2.64 -25.86
N ILE A 204 3.29 3.45 -26.19
CA ILE A 204 1.87 3.20 -25.89
C ILE A 204 1.06 3.51 -27.15
N GLU A 205 0.10 2.66 -27.50
CA GLU A 205 -0.77 2.82 -28.67
C GLU A 205 -2.20 2.39 -28.33
N ALA A 206 -3.17 3.04 -28.96
CA ALA A 206 -4.59 2.67 -28.92
C ALA A 206 -5.09 2.47 -30.37
N PRO A 207 -4.97 1.26 -30.94
CA PRO A 207 -5.38 0.98 -32.31
C PRO A 207 -6.88 1.16 -32.56
N ASP A 208 -7.68 0.96 -31.51
CA ASP A 208 -9.13 1.17 -31.50
C ASP A 208 -9.59 1.53 -30.07
N ASP A 209 -10.89 1.75 -29.88
CA ASP A 209 -11.45 2.22 -28.62
C ASP A 209 -11.30 1.23 -27.44
N TYR A 210 -11.02 -0.05 -27.72
CA TYR A 210 -10.96 -1.11 -26.70
C TYR A 210 -9.69 -1.95 -26.75
N THR A 211 -8.67 -1.47 -27.45
CA THR A 211 -7.35 -2.11 -27.49
C THR A 211 -6.28 -1.13 -27.07
N LEU A 212 -5.43 -1.54 -26.14
CA LEU A 212 -4.28 -0.77 -25.68
C LEU A 212 -3.02 -1.62 -25.78
N VAL A 213 -1.96 -1.07 -26.39
CA VAL A 213 -0.68 -1.76 -26.60
C VAL A 213 0.43 -1.01 -25.91
N PHE A 214 1.25 -1.71 -25.13
CA PHE A 214 2.49 -1.18 -24.55
C PHE A 214 3.70 -1.86 -25.15
N THR A 215 4.74 -1.07 -25.42
CA THR A 215 6.07 -1.56 -25.83
C THR A 215 7.07 -1.29 -24.70
N CYS A 216 7.62 -2.35 -24.14
CA CYS A 216 8.62 -2.30 -23.09
C CYS A 216 10.03 -2.10 -23.66
N LYS A 217 10.90 -1.40 -22.91
CA LYS A 217 12.32 -1.16 -23.27
C LYS A 217 13.13 -2.45 -23.34
N ASP A 218 12.85 -3.36 -22.42
CA ASP A 218 13.49 -4.66 -22.25
C ASP A 218 12.43 -5.73 -22.04
N PRO A 219 12.73 -7.02 -22.19
CA PRO A 219 11.83 -8.11 -21.83
C PRO A 219 11.29 -7.95 -20.41
N CYS A 220 9.98 -7.76 -20.29
CA CYS A 220 9.31 -7.50 -19.00
C CYS A 220 8.17 -8.52 -18.77
N PRO A 221 8.47 -9.78 -18.41
CA PRO A 221 7.47 -10.83 -18.25
C PRO A 221 6.52 -10.62 -17.05
N TYR A 222 6.70 -9.55 -16.30
CA TYR A 222 5.90 -9.12 -15.14
C TYR A 222 5.18 -7.79 -15.40
N PHE A 223 5.09 -7.33 -16.65
CA PHE A 223 4.49 -6.02 -16.97
C PHE A 223 3.02 -5.95 -16.57
N ASP A 224 2.29 -7.05 -16.54
CA ASP A 224 0.93 -7.12 -16.00
C ASP A 224 0.86 -6.60 -14.56
N THR A 225 1.84 -6.93 -13.72
CA THR A 225 1.92 -6.39 -12.35
C THR A 225 2.23 -4.90 -12.33
N VAL A 226 3.00 -4.39 -13.29
CA VAL A 226 3.32 -2.96 -13.45
C VAL A 226 2.10 -2.19 -13.94
N ALA A 227 1.39 -2.71 -14.93
CA ALA A 227 0.19 -2.11 -15.51
C ALA A 227 -0.98 -1.98 -14.52
N ALA A 228 -0.94 -2.70 -13.40
CA ALA A 228 -1.92 -2.59 -12.32
C ALA A 228 -1.69 -1.40 -11.36
N TYR A 229 -0.61 -0.62 -11.55
CA TYR A 229 -0.33 0.54 -10.70
C TYR A 229 -1.04 1.81 -11.17
N ASN A 230 -1.32 2.71 -10.22
CA ASN A 230 -2.02 3.97 -10.48
C ASN A 230 -1.33 4.92 -11.47
N SER A 231 -0.02 4.80 -11.69
CA SER A 231 0.68 5.53 -12.76
C SER A 231 0.27 5.11 -14.19
N PHE A 232 -0.52 4.05 -14.32
CA PHE A 232 -1.12 3.55 -15.56
C PHE A 232 -2.66 3.65 -15.56
N TYR A 233 -3.24 4.39 -14.61
CA TYR A 233 -4.70 4.53 -14.52
C TYR A 233 -5.24 5.50 -15.60
N PRO A 234 -6.48 5.30 -16.04
CA PRO A 234 -7.12 6.18 -17.01
C PRO A 234 -7.59 7.48 -16.38
N VAL A 235 -7.79 8.49 -17.20
CA VAL A 235 -8.49 9.73 -16.85
C VAL A 235 -9.42 10.12 -18.00
N ALA A 236 -10.67 10.43 -17.69
CA ALA A 236 -11.63 10.90 -18.66
C ALA A 236 -11.14 12.21 -19.30
N PRO A 237 -10.98 12.29 -20.64
CA PRO A 237 -10.62 13.53 -21.32
C PRO A 237 -11.60 14.67 -21.00
N ALA A 238 -12.89 14.36 -20.94
CA ALA A 238 -13.95 15.32 -20.63
C ALA A 238 -13.81 15.91 -19.21
N LEU A 239 -13.31 15.16 -18.23
CA LEU A 239 -13.01 15.68 -16.90
C LEU A 239 -11.87 16.70 -16.93
N LEU A 240 -10.81 16.42 -17.69
CA LEU A 240 -9.70 17.36 -17.84
C LEU A 240 -10.12 18.63 -18.58
N ASP A 241 -11.01 18.50 -19.58
CA ASP A 241 -11.59 19.65 -20.30
C ASP A 241 -12.47 20.50 -19.37
N GLU A 242 -13.21 19.86 -18.44
CA GLU A 242 -14.06 20.56 -17.46
C GLU A 242 -13.24 21.29 -16.39
N LEU A 243 -12.23 20.63 -15.82
CA LEU A 243 -11.48 21.16 -14.68
C LEU A 243 -10.25 21.98 -15.09
N GLY A 244 -9.68 21.72 -16.25
CA GLY A 244 -8.36 22.23 -16.63
C GLY A 244 -7.23 21.67 -15.75
N ILE A 245 -5.99 22.06 -16.04
CA ILE A 245 -4.80 21.53 -15.32
C ILE A 245 -4.87 21.84 -13.82
N GLU A 246 -5.12 23.11 -13.47
CA GLU A 246 -5.13 23.52 -12.07
C GLU A 246 -6.31 22.94 -11.29
N GLY A 247 -7.48 22.82 -11.92
CA GLY A 247 -8.64 22.19 -11.30
C GLY A 247 -8.43 20.71 -11.05
N PHE A 248 -7.79 19.99 -11.98
CA PHE A 248 -7.50 18.57 -11.79
C PHE A 248 -6.38 18.33 -10.78
N ARG A 249 -5.38 19.20 -10.68
CA ARG A 249 -4.37 19.15 -9.60
C ARG A 249 -4.99 19.35 -8.22
N GLY A 250 -5.95 20.29 -8.10
CA GLY A 250 -6.63 20.63 -6.86
C GLY A 250 -7.98 19.97 -6.67
N CYS A 251 -8.27 18.88 -7.40
CA CYS A 251 -9.54 18.18 -7.32
C CYS A 251 -9.80 17.61 -5.92
N ASP A 252 -11.08 17.48 -5.60
CA ASP A 252 -11.56 16.88 -4.37
C ASP A 252 -12.58 15.75 -4.67
N ASN A 253 -13.11 15.14 -3.63
CA ASN A 253 -14.09 14.07 -3.77
C ASN A 253 -15.38 14.47 -4.50
N THR A 254 -15.70 15.75 -4.62
CA THR A 254 -16.93 16.24 -5.28
C THR A 254 -16.71 16.58 -6.74
N THR A 255 -15.48 16.84 -7.14
CA THR A 255 -15.10 17.22 -8.51
C THR A 255 -14.54 16.07 -9.33
N MET A 256 -14.03 15.02 -8.65
CA MET A 256 -13.54 13.81 -9.33
C MET A 256 -14.68 12.95 -9.88
N TRP A 257 -14.38 12.24 -10.97
CA TRP A 257 -15.22 11.15 -11.48
C TRP A 257 -14.63 9.80 -11.09
N TYR A 258 -15.50 8.81 -10.98
CA TYR A 258 -15.22 7.49 -10.46
C TYR A 258 -15.57 6.42 -11.48
N ASN A 259 -14.78 5.36 -11.56
CA ASN A 259 -15.05 4.18 -12.40
C ASN A 259 -14.93 2.86 -11.63
N GLY A 260 -14.62 2.92 -10.33
CA GLY A 260 -14.48 1.78 -9.46
C GLY A 260 -15.79 1.36 -8.78
N PRO A 261 -15.73 0.37 -7.85
CA PRO A 261 -16.91 -0.23 -7.23
C PRO A 261 -17.71 0.69 -6.32
N TYR A 262 -17.14 1.78 -5.84
CA TYR A 262 -17.78 2.73 -4.92
C TYR A 262 -17.56 4.17 -5.37
N VAL A 263 -18.42 5.05 -4.88
CA VAL A 263 -18.27 6.52 -4.92
C VAL A 263 -18.23 7.07 -3.50
N VAL A 264 -17.68 8.26 -3.32
CA VAL A 264 -17.59 8.90 -1.99
C VAL A 264 -18.95 9.45 -1.60
N GLU A 265 -19.52 8.98 -0.48
CA GLU A 265 -20.73 9.52 0.11
C GLU A 265 -20.43 10.70 1.03
N GLU A 266 -19.42 10.54 1.90
CA GLU A 266 -19.01 11.56 2.86
C GLU A 266 -17.50 11.56 3.03
N TYR A 267 -16.94 12.75 3.09
CA TYR A 267 -15.54 12.96 3.43
C TYR A 267 -15.42 14.09 4.45
N ILE A 268 -14.98 13.76 5.65
CA ILE A 268 -14.66 14.70 6.71
C ILE A 268 -13.17 14.55 7.01
N GLN A 269 -12.38 15.53 6.58
CA GLN A 269 -10.93 15.50 6.73
C GLN A 269 -10.51 15.22 8.18
N GLY A 270 -9.62 14.25 8.35
CA GLY A 270 -9.12 13.84 9.65
C GLY A 270 -10.13 13.10 10.54
N ASN A 271 -11.29 12.73 10.02
CA ASN A 271 -12.35 12.06 10.78
C ASN A 271 -12.93 10.84 10.07
N THR A 272 -13.63 11.03 8.94
CA THR A 272 -14.42 9.96 8.33
C THR A 272 -14.35 10.01 6.81
N LYS A 273 -14.23 8.84 6.20
CA LYS A 273 -14.44 8.60 4.77
C LYS A 273 -15.49 7.53 4.64
N SER A 274 -16.61 7.80 3.94
CA SER A 274 -17.61 6.77 3.66
C SER A 274 -17.91 6.70 2.17
N TYR A 275 -18.17 5.47 1.72
CA TYR A 275 -18.35 5.12 0.33
C TYR A 275 -19.63 4.31 0.17
N ILE A 276 -20.37 4.58 -0.90
CA ILE A 276 -21.56 3.83 -1.31
C ILE A 276 -21.31 3.19 -2.69
N PRO A 277 -22.00 2.09 -3.02
CA PRO A 277 -21.80 1.41 -4.29
C PRO A 277 -22.02 2.33 -5.48
N ASN A 278 -21.11 2.26 -6.46
CA ASN A 278 -21.29 2.84 -7.77
C ASN A 278 -22.39 2.07 -8.53
N PRO A 279 -23.51 2.73 -8.90
CA PRO A 279 -24.63 2.03 -9.54
C PRO A 279 -24.31 1.55 -10.97
N SER A 280 -23.31 2.14 -11.62
CA SER A 280 -22.86 1.78 -12.98
C SER A 280 -21.64 0.88 -13.00
N TYR A 281 -21.20 0.36 -11.85
CA TYR A 281 -20.00 -0.47 -11.81
C TYR A 281 -20.22 -1.82 -12.52
N TYR A 282 -19.36 -2.11 -13.49
CA TYR A 282 -19.50 -3.28 -14.39
C TYR A 282 -19.50 -4.62 -13.64
N ASP A 283 -18.81 -4.75 -12.51
CA ASP A 283 -18.70 -5.98 -11.71
C ASP A 283 -19.41 -5.89 -10.36
N ALA A 284 -20.43 -5.04 -10.23
CA ALA A 284 -21.14 -4.79 -8.98
C ALA A 284 -21.68 -6.07 -8.32
N ALA A 285 -22.10 -7.06 -9.12
CA ALA A 285 -22.62 -8.32 -8.62
C ALA A 285 -21.61 -9.15 -7.81
N ASN A 286 -20.31 -9.00 -8.11
CA ASN A 286 -19.25 -9.78 -7.48
C ASN A 286 -18.48 -8.99 -6.41
N VAL A 287 -18.41 -7.68 -6.50
CA VAL A 287 -17.52 -6.84 -5.69
C VAL A 287 -18.27 -5.99 -4.68
N SER A 288 -19.36 -5.32 -5.08
CA SER A 288 -20.11 -4.40 -4.22
C SER A 288 -20.99 -5.14 -3.21
N ARG A 289 -20.39 -5.61 -2.11
CA ARG A 289 -21.08 -6.45 -1.10
C ARG A 289 -21.65 -5.66 0.07
N PHE A 290 -21.17 -4.42 0.27
CA PHE A 290 -21.61 -3.55 1.34
C PHE A 290 -22.45 -2.40 0.77
N GLU A 291 -23.51 -2.01 1.47
CA GLU A 291 -24.29 -0.81 1.17
C GLU A 291 -23.52 0.45 1.54
N ARG A 292 -22.55 0.34 2.47
CA ARG A 292 -21.64 1.41 2.87
C ARG A 292 -20.33 0.83 3.39
N LEU A 293 -19.22 1.44 3.01
CA LEU A 293 -17.92 1.27 3.64
C LEU A 293 -17.58 2.54 4.39
N THR A 294 -17.18 2.44 5.66
CA THR A 294 -16.78 3.59 6.47
C THR A 294 -15.39 3.38 7.03
N ILE A 295 -14.50 4.35 6.81
CA ILE A 295 -13.18 4.41 7.42
C ILE A 295 -13.18 5.57 8.41
N THR A 296 -13.07 5.26 9.71
CA THR A 296 -12.98 6.25 10.77
C THR A 296 -11.53 6.50 11.12
N MET A 297 -11.11 7.77 11.19
CA MET A 297 -9.77 8.13 11.60
C MET A 297 -9.70 8.34 13.11
N ILE A 298 -8.79 7.64 13.76
CA ILE A 298 -8.62 7.67 15.22
C ILE A 298 -7.16 8.02 15.51
N SER A 299 -6.94 9.12 16.22
CA SER A 299 -5.57 9.58 16.56
C SER A 299 -4.82 8.61 17.48
N ASP A 300 -5.53 7.94 18.40
CA ASP A 300 -4.98 6.94 19.32
C ASP A 300 -5.51 5.54 18.96
N GLY A 301 -4.70 4.76 18.24
CA GLY A 301 -5.05 3.39 17.84
C GLY A 301 -5.12 2.40 19.01
N THR A 302 -4.73 2.77 20.24
CA THR A 302 -4.78 1.86 21.40
C THR A 302 -6.20 1.56 21.86
N ILE A 303 -7.16 2.41 21.51
CA ILE A 303 -8.58 2.23 21.84
C ILE A 303 -9.33 1.33 20.83
N SER A 304 -8.68 0.91 19.73
CA SER A 304 -9.33 0.19 18.64
C SER A 304 -9.98 -1.12 19.06
N LEU A 305 -9.34 -1.88 19.95
CA LEU A 305 -9.94 -3.10 20.50
C LEU A 305 -11.24 -2.81 21.27
N GLN A 306 -11.26 -1.75 22.09
CA GLN A 306 -12.46 -1.36 22.83
C GLN A 306 -13.59 -0.93 21.89
N LEU A 307 -13.29 -0.21 20.81
CA LEU A 307 -14.28 0.16 19.80
C LEU A 307 -14.83 -1.07 19.08
N TYR A 308 -13.98 -2.06 18.80
CA TYR A 308 -14.39 -3.34 18.24
C TYR A 308 -15.32 -4.12 19.23
N GLU A 309 -14.94 -4.18 20.50
CA GLU A 309 -15.76 -4.81 21.55
C GLU A 309 -17.12 -4.11 21.71
N ASN A 310 -17.15 -2.79 21.58
CA ASN A 310 -18.37 -1.98 21.57
C ASN A 310 -19.19 -2.12 20.26
N ARG A 311 -18.67 -2.85 19.24
CA ARG A 311 -19.26 -2.99 17.91
C ARG A 311 -19.35 -1.67 17.13
N GLU A 312 -18.39 -0.79 17.37
CA GLU A 312 -18.21 0.44 16.63
C GLU A 312 -17.27 0.25 15.44
N LEU A 313 -16.55 -0.89 15.40
CA LEU A 313 -15.70 -1.35 14.29
C LEU A 313 -16.05 -2.79 13.94
N ASP A 314 -15.91 -3.17 12.67
CA ASP A 314 -16.09 -4.53 12.18
C ASP A 314 -14.77 -5.31 12.07
N GLU A 315 -13.65 -4.62 12.12
CA GLU A 315 -12.31 -5.21 12.21
C GLU A 315 -11.39 -4.39 13.13
N VAL A 316 -10.35 -5.04 13.66
CA VAL A 316 -9.32 -4.39 14.46
C VAL A 316 -7.96 -5.06 14.26
N ASP A 317 -6.92 -4.25 14.17
CA ASP A 317 -5.54 -4.72 14.22
C ASP A 317 -5.11 -4.85 15.68
N LEU A 318 -4.72 -6.06 16.09
CA LEU A 318 -4.30 -6.32 17.47
C LEU A 318 -2.80 -6.02 17.66
N GLY A 319 -2.49 -5.21 18.65
CA GLY A 319 -1.13 -4.99 19.12
C GLY A 319 -0.68 -6.02 20.16
N GLU A 320 0.58 -5.96 20.56
CA GLU A 320 1.22 -6.89 21.50
C GLU A 320 0.43 -7.06 22.81
N SER A 321 0.04 -5.95 23.45
CA SER A 321 -0.68 -5.97 24.72
C SER A 321 -2.07 -6.60 24.60
N SER A 322 -2.79 -6.31 23.50
CA SER A 322 -4.11 -6.87 23.24
C SER A 322 -4.03 -8.38 23.02
N ILE A 323 -3.08 -8.83 22.21
CA ILE A 323 -2.86 -10.27 21.95
C ILE A 323 -2.50 -10.98 23.26
N ALA A 324 -1.56 -10.44 24.04
CA ALA A 324 -1.16 -11.02 25.32
C ALA A 324 -2.36 -11.14 26.29
N THR A 325 -3.22 -10.13 26.36
CA THR A 325 -4.41 -10.13 27.18
C THR A 325 -5.42 -11.19 26.74
N ILE A 326 -5.70 -11.28 25.43
CA ILE A 326 -6.62 -12.26 24.88
C ILE A 326 -6.11 -13.69 25.09
N GLN A 327 -4.81 -13.93 24.86
CA GLN A 327 -4.20 -15.25 25.03
C GLN A 327 -4.07 -15.70 26.48
N ALA A 328 -3.97 -14.76 27.43
CA ALA A 328 -3.90 -15.07 28.86
C ALA A 328 -5.23 -15.66 29.40
N ASP A 329 -6.35 -15.39 28.75
CA ASP A 329 -7.65 -15.95 29.10
C ASP A 329 -8.14 -16.93 28.00
N PRO A 330 -8.00 -18.26 28.21
CA PRO A 330 -8.46 -19.26 27.27
C PRO A 330 -9.97 -19.24 26.98
N SER A 331 -10.76 -18.62 27.87
CA SER A 331 -12.21 -18.47 27.69
C SER A 331 -12.60 -17.23 26.88
N ASN A 332 -11.65 -16.38 26.57
CA ASN A 332 -11.89 -15.18 25.76
C ASN A 332 -12.35 -15.57 24.35
N GLU A 333 -13.51 -15.08 23.96
CA GLU A 333 -14.14 -15.40 22.67
C GLU A 333 -13.27 -15.03 21.47
N TYR A 334 -12.40 -14.03 21.60
CA TYR A 334 -11.53 -13.55 20.52
C TYR A 334 -10.34 -14.47 20.24
N ASN A 335 -10.00 -15.42 21.13
CA ASN A 335 -8.91 -16.36 20.87
C ASN A 335 -9.11 -17.18 19.59
N GLN A 336 -10.36 -17.56 19.28
CA GLN A 336 -10.68 -18.32 18.08
C GLN A 336 -10.89 -17.43 16.84
N GLN A 337 -11.03 -16.14 17.07
CA GLN A 337 -11.32 -15.17 16.03
C GLN A 337 -10.05 -14.46 15.54
N MET A 338 -8.95 -14.57 16.28
CA MET A 338 -7.65 -14.03 15.83
C MET A 338 -7.17 -14.79 14.60
N CYS A 339 -6.77 -14.04 13.58
CA CYS A 339 -6.13 -14.60 12.40
C CYS A 339 -4.89 -13.79 12.02
N GLU A 340 -3.90 -14.46 11.48
CA GLU A 340 -2.69 -13.83 10.97
C GLU A 340 -3.00 -13.15 9.64
N LYS A 341 -2.65 -11.87 9.50
CA LYS A 341 -2.73 -11.18 8.21
C LYS A 341 -1.76 -11.81 7.22
N ARG A 342 -2.14 -11.78 5.96
CA ARG A 342 -1.24 -12.20 4.88
C ARG A 342 -0.03 -11.28 4.80
N PRO A 343 1.13 -11.79 4.35
CA PRO A 343 2.28 -10.96 4.06
C PRO A 343 1.88 -9.82 3.13
N LYS A 344 2.37 -8.61 3.42
CA LYS A 344 2.17 -7.48 2.52
C LYS A 344 3.01 -7.67 1.25
N LYS A 345 2.55 -7.09 0.17
CA LYS A 345 3.20 -7.07 -1.14
C LYS A 345 4.56 -6.36 -1.13
N PHE A 346 4.78 -5.47 -0.17
CA PHE A 346 5.98 -4.64 -0.08
C PHE A 346 6.93 -5.12 0.99
N SER A 347 8.22 -5.10 0.66
CA SER A 347 9.32 -5.24 1.60
C SER A 347 9.85 -3.87 1.98
N TYR A 348 10.24 -3.68 3.24
CA TYR A 348 10.85 -2.45 3.74
C TYR A 348 12.32 -2.71 4.10
N CYS A 349 13.24 -1.82 3.79
CA CYS A 349 14.66 -2.00 4.06
C CYS A 349 15.33 -0.80 4.71
N PHE A 350 16.41 -1.08 5.43
CA PHE A 350 17.36 -0.04 5.78
C PHE A 350 18.18 0.30 4.55
N ILE A 351 18.08 1.54 4.11
CA ILE A 351 18.90 2.07 3.01
C ILE A 351 19.87 3.09 3.60
N PHE A 352 21.14 2.92 3.31
CA PHE A 352 22.16 3.83 3.78
C PHE A 352 22.30 5.04 2.86
N ASN A 353 22.20 6.24 3.43
CA ASN A 353 22.47 7.46 2.69
C ASN A 353 23.99 7.72 2.64
N TYR A 354 24.57 7.67 1.46
CA TYR A 354 26.00 7.91 1.24
C TYR A 354 26.38 9.38 1.08
N ASP A 355 25.41 10.27 0.93
CA ASP A 355 25.59 11.72 0.85
C ASP A 355 24.60 12.43 1.79
N LYS A 356 24.66 12.07 3.07
CA LYS A 356 23.85 12.73 4.09
C LYS A 356 24.27 14.17 4.24
N ARG A 357 23.27 15.06 4.27
CA ARG A 357 23.44 16.50 4.47
C ARG A 357 22.79 16.96 5.77
N LYS A 358 23.37 18.00 6.36
CA LYS A 358 22.82 18.70 7.51
C LYS A 358 21.72 19.66 7.08
N THR A 359 21.01 20.22 8.04
CA THR A 359 19.91 21.17 7.79
C THR A 359 20.34 22.45 7.04
N ASP A 360 21.61 22.81 7.11
CA ASP A 360 22.21 23.93 6.39
C ASP A 360 22.69 23.57 4.96
N GLY A 361 22.44 22.33 4.52
CA GLY A 361 22.82 21.80 3.21
C GLY A 361 24.30 21.33 3.12
N THR A 362 25.11 21.51 4.16
CA THR A 362 26.49 21.00 4.18
C THR A 362 26.53 19.48 4.37
N ALA A 363 27.59 18.84 3.86
CA ALA A 363 27.76 17.40 4.02
C ALA A 363 27.93 17.02 5.50
N ASP A 364 27.28 15.92 5.91
CA ASP A 364 27.57 15.28 7.20
C ASP A 364 28.77 14.37 7.04
N GLU A 365 29.97 14.98 7.11
CA GLU A 365 31.23 14.30 6.88
C GLU A 365 31.44 13.10 7.83
N ASN A 366 30.95 13.20 9.08
CA ASN A 366 31.11 12.13 10.06
C ASN A 366 30.33 10.88 9.63
N TRP A 367 29.06 11.06 9.26
CA TRP A 367 28.22 9.98 8.76
C TRP A 367 28.74 9.44 7.41
N ASN A 368 29.03 10.32 6.45
CA ASN A 368 29.40 9.93 5.09
C ASN A 368 30.69 9.11 5.05
N LYS A 369 31.67 9.44 5.89
CA LYS A 369 32.87 8.63 6.07
C LYS A 369 32.57 7.30 6.74
N ALA A 370 31.74 7.31 7.80
CA ALA A 370 31.38 6.11 8.53
C ALA A 370 30.66 5.09 7.62
N ILE A 371 29.66 5.56 6.86
CA ILE A 371 28.87 4.66 6.02
C ILE A 371 29.65 4.14 4.78
N ALA A 372 30.68 4.85 4.32
CA ALA A 372 31.58 4.37 3.28
C ALA A 372 32.43 3.18 3.73
N ASN A 373 32.63 3.01 5.05
CA ASN A 373 33.41 1.89 5.60
C ASN A 373 32.64 0.56 5.56
N LYS A 374 33.29 -0.48 5.00
CA LYS A 374 32.67 -1.81 4.85
C LYS A 374 32.38 -2.47 6.21
N ALA A 375 33.34 -2.44 7.14
CA ALA A 375 33.19 -3.07 8.45
C ALA A 375 32.05 -2.40 9.24
N PHE A 376 31.94 -1.07 9.16
CA PHE A 376 30.83 -0.32 9.75
C PHE A 376 29.46 -0.79 9.23
N ARG A 377 29.27 -0.90 7.91
CA ARG A 377 28.03 -1.43 7.33
C ARG A 377 27.76 -2.87 7.70
N GLN A 378 28.81 -3.70 7.78
CA GLN A 378 28.65 -5.10 8.18
C GLN A 378 28.20 -5.25 9.64
N CYS A 379 28.48 -4.29 10.51
CA CYS A 379 27.94 -4.28 11.87
C CYS A 379 26.40 -4.25 11.85
N PHE A 380 25.79 -3.47 10.96
CA PHE A 380 24.32 -3.43 10.84
C PHE A 380 23.76 -4.78 10.34
N SER A 381 24.26 -5.28 9.21
CA SER A 381 23.71 -6.51 8.63
C SER A 381 23.94 -7.75 9.49
N LYS A 382 25.01 -7.77 10.28
CA LYS A 382 25.39 -8.94 11.09
C LYS A 382 25.03 -8.84 12.57
N GLY A 383 24.84 -7.63 13.10
CA GLY A 383 24.70 -7.38 14.53
C GLY A 383 23.38 -6.79 14.99
N LEU A 384 22.66 -6.06 14.12
CA LEU A 384 21.43 -5.40 14.54
C LEU A 384 20.33 -6.42 14.86
N GLU A 385 19.91 -6.45 16.13
CA GLU A 385 18.86 -7.34 16.62
C GLU A 385 17.54 -6.61 16.75
N LEU A 386 16.54 -7.03 15.99
CA LEU A 386 15.27 -6.35 15.85
C LEU A 386 14.07 -7.11 16.42
N SER A 387 14.26 -8.23 17.13
CA SER A 387 13.14 -9.02 17.65
C SER A 387 12.19 -8.22 18.52
N LYS A 388 12.69 -7.31 19.36
CA LYS A 388 11.86 -6.42 20.18
C LYS A 388 11.04 -5.44 19.32
N PHE A 389 11.64 -4.94 18.25
CA PHE A 389 10.96 -4.07 17.30
C PHE A 389 9.89 -4.85 16.53
N PHE A 390 10.22 -6.04 16.05
CA PHE A 390 9.27 -6.88 15.34
C PHE A 390 8.11 -7.38 16.20
N SER A 391 8.31 -7.51 17.53
CA SER A 391 7.23 -7.84 18.47
C SER A 391 6.09 -6.82 18.45
N ARG A 392 6.37 -5.56 18.07
CA ARG A 392 5.32 -4.54 17.91
C ARG A 392 4.37 -4.86 16.76
N TYR A 393 4.80 -5.65 15.80
CA TYR A 393 4.05 -6.01 14.60
C TYR A 393 3.55 -7.45 14.60
N ASN A 394 4.33 -8.36 15.13
CA ASN A 394 3.97 -9.77 15.31
C ASN A 394 4.48 -10.26 16.67
N PRO A 395 3.72 -10.08 17.75
CA PRO A 395 4.14 -10.47 19.09
C PRO A 395 4.18 -12.00 19.28
N ILE A 396 3.44 -12.76 18.46
CA ILE A 396 3.42 -14.23 18.53
C ILE A 396 4.70 -14.82 17.94
N ASN A 397 5.14 -14.31 16.80
CA ASN A 397 6.36 -14.75 16.13
C ASN A 397 7.10 -13.58 15.47
N PRO A 398 7.85 -12.79 16.25
CA PRO A 398 8.54 -11.61 15.74
C PRO A 398 9.47 -11.89 14.57
N LEU A 399 10.10 -13.08 14.56
CA LEU A 399 11.05 -13.44 13.51
C LEU A 399 10.42 -13.67 12.14
N LYS A 400 9.09 -13.84 12.06
CA LYS A 400 8.38 -13.81 10.77
C LYS A 400 8.41 -12.44 10.09
N CYS A 401 8.64 -11.38 10.83
CA CYS A 401 8.77 -10.03 10.29
C CYS A 401 10.15 -9.77 9.67
N GLU A 402 11.10 -10.67 9.89
CA GLU A 402 12.46 -10.53 9.43
C GLU A 402 12.60 -10.99 8.00
N ASN A 403 13.21 -10.18 7.14
CA ASN A 403 13.47 -10.50 5.75
C ASN A 403 14.90 -10.09 5.36
N ASP A 404 15.72 -11.06 4.96
CA ASP A 404 17.10 -10.84 4.48
C ASP A 404 17.19 -10.73 2.94
N PHE A 405 16.06 -10.73 2.23
CA PHE A 405 15.99 -10.71 0.78
C PHE A 405 15.19 -9.52 0.28
N PHE A 406 15.40 -9.11 -0.96
CA PHE A 406 14.57 -8.07 -1.59
C PHE A 406 13.10 -8.47 -1.69
N THR A 407 12.86 -9.75 -1.97
CA THR A 407 11.53 -10.32 -2.13
C THR A 407 11.19 -11.16 -0.91
N MET A 408 9.97 -11.07 -0.44
CA MET A 408 9.48 -11.92 0.63
C MET A 408 9.23 -13.34 0.12
N SER A 409 9.37 -14.33 1.02
CA SER A 409 8.87 -15.67 0.77
C SER A 409 7.37 -15.65 0.51
N GLY A 410 6.94 -16.43 -0.45
CA GLY A 410 5.52 -16.54 -0.81
C GLY A 410 5.01 -15.53 -1.83
N LEU A 411 5.88 -14.68 -2.41
CA LEU A 411 5.50 -13.70 -3.44
C LEU A 411 5.94 -14.09 -4.85
N CYS A 412 7.12 -14.69 -5.00
CA CYS A 412 7.68 -15.03 -6.31
C CYS A 412 8.04 -16.51 -6.35
N TYR A 413 7.59 -17.16 -7.42
CA TYR A 413 7.83 -18.59 -7.66
C TYR A 413 8.40 -18.80 -9.05
N THR A 414 9.27 -19.78 -9.19
CA THR A 414 9.66 -20.31 -10.51
C THR A 414 8.50 -21.09 -11.13
N THR A 415 8.62 -21.43 -12.40
CA THR A 415 7.61 -22.20 -13.14
C THR A 415 7.33 -23.58 -12.55
N ASP A 416 8.26 -24.15 -11.80
CA ASP A 416 8.09 -25.42 -11.08
C ASP A 416 7.51 -25.26 -9.65
N GLY A 417 7.14 -24.02 -9.27
CA GLY A 417 6.57 -23.72 -7.96
C GLY A 417 7.60 -23.55 -6.83
N THR A 418 8.90 -23.46 -7.14
CA THR A 418 9.94 -23.20 -6.13
C THR A 418 9.93 -21.72 -5.74
N ASP A 419 9.86 -21.42 -4.44
CA ASP A 419 9.94 -20.06 -3.93
C ASP A 419 11.31 -19.43 -4.25
N TYR A 420 11.31 -18.23 -4.81
CA TYR A 420 12.51 -17.50 -5.21
C TYR A 420 13.49 -17.32 -4.06
N THR A 421 13.01 -17.06 -2.84
CA THR A 421 13.88 -16.88 -1.68
C THR A 421 14.66 -18.14 -1.33
N SER A 422 14.12 -19.32 -1.63
CA SER A 422 14.83 -20.60 -1.48
C SER A 422 16.01 -20.73 -2.44
N LEU A 423 15.89 -20.21 -3.65
CA LEU A 423 17.00 -20.19 -4.62
C LEU A 423 18.11 -19.25 -4.16
N VAL A 424 17.74 -18.05 -3.69
CA VAL A 424 18.70 -17.08 -3.15
C VAL A 424 19.41 -17.65 -1.91
N ALA A 425 18.67 -18.30 -1.01
CA ALA A 425 19.25 -18.95 0.16
C ALA A 425 20.29 -20.00 -0.23
N LYS A 426 19.99 -20.80 -1.24
CA LYS A 426 20.92 -21.82 -1.77
C LYS A 426 22.19 -21.18 -2.35
N GLU A 427 22.07 -20.12 -3.15
CA GLU A 427 23.21 -19.38 -3.71
C GLU A 427 24.09 -18.74 -2.61
N LEU A 428 23.48 -18.33 -1.50
CA LEU A 428 24.19 -17.77 -0.34
C LEU A 428 24.79 -18.85 0.58
N GLY A 429 24.63 -20.14 0.25
CA GLY A 429 25.09 -21.26 1.07
C GLY A 429 24.31 -21.42 2.38
N LEU A 430 23.08 -20.91 2.43
CA LEU A 430 22.14 -21.12 3.52
C LEU A 430 21.39 -22.41 3.24
N ASP A 431 21.73 -23.50 3.94
CA ASP A 431 21.05 -24.78 3.78
C ASP A 431 19.57 -24.68 4.18
N GLY A 432 18.75 -25.56 3.61
CA GLY A 432 17.30 -25.56 3.83
C GLY A 432 16.88 -25.68 5.31
N GLU A 433 17.69 -26.28 6.19
CA GLU A 433 17.46 -26.29 7.63
C GLU A 433 17.66 -24.93 8.32
N LYS A 434 18.46 -24.04 7.70
CA LYS A 434 18.70 -22.68 8.19
C LYS A 434 17.72 -21.68 7.63
N TYR A 435 17.00 -22.07 6.59
CA TYR A 435 16.03 -21.27 5.88
C TYR A 435 14.72 -22.03 5.75
N ASP A 436 13.84 -21.88 6.73
CA ASP A 436 12.53 -22.52 6.77
C ASP A 436 11.37 -21.58 6.35
N GLY A 437 11.68 -20.38 5.87
CA GLY A 437 10.72 -19.32 5.57
C GLY A 437 9.98 -18.76 6.78
N LYS A 438 10.24 -19.29 7.97
CA LYS A 438 9.59 -18.92 9.23
C LYS A 438 10.58 -18.37 10.25
N THR A 439 11.81 -18.85 10.20
CA THR A 439 12.89 -18.44 11.10
C THR A 439 14.13 -18.15 10.28
N MET A 440 14.23 -16.96 9.69
CA MET A 440 15.46 -16.55 9.05
C MET A 440 16.54 -16.34 10.09
N LYS A 441 17.25 -17.42 10.39
CA LYS A 441 18.55 -17.34 11.05
C LYS A 441 19.56 -16.96 9.99
N ARG A 442 19.50 -15.73 9.66
CA ARG A 442 20.34 -14.86 8.93
C ARG A 442 21.75 -15.20 8.69
N LEU A 443 22.23 -14.55 7.71
CA LEU A 443 23.60 -14.07 7.47
C LEU A 443 24.30 -13.46 8.70
N ARG A 444 23.75 -13.62 9.93
CA ARG A 444 24.39 -13.17 11.17
C ARG A 444 25.59 -14.02 11.51
N ALA A 445 26.75 -13.38 11.56
CA ALA A 445 27.93 -14.02 12.13
C ALA A 445 27.71 -14.27 13.64
N ASN A 446 28.03 -15.47 14.10
CA ASN A 446 28.17 -15.81 15.52
C ASN A 446 26.99 -15.33 16.42
N ASN A 447 25.75 -15.57 16.03
CA ASN A 447 24.56 -15.12 16.75
C ASN A 447 24.46 -13.59 16.93
N GLY A 448 25.04 -12.81 16.02
CA GLY A 448 25.04 -11.35 16.06
C GLY A 448 26.24 -10.73 16.80
N ASP A 449 27.22 -11.52 17.21
CA ASP A 449 28.47 -10.98 17.78
C ASP A 449 29.28 -10.23 16.70
N ILE A 450 29.39 -8.92 16.88
CA ILE A 450 30.12 -8.01 16.01
C ILE A 450 31.36 -7.40 16.69
N THR A 451 31.82 -7.96 17.80
CA THR A 451 32.91 -7.37 18.60
C THR A 451 34.14 -7.03 17.77
N ASP A 452 34.61 -7.96 16.95
CA ASP A 452 35.80 -7.76 16.10
C ASP A 452 35.51 -6.78 14.96
N LEU A 453 34.32 -6.85 14.33
CA LEU A 453 33.93 -5.90 13.28
C LEU A 453 33.77 -4.47 13.81
N LYS A 454 33.17 -4.31 14.98
CA LYS A 454 33.02 -3.02 15.66
C LYS A 454 34.40 -2.43 15.96
N LYS A 455 35.30 -3.23 16.51
CA LYS A 455 36.68 -2.81 16.80
C LYS A 455 37.39 -2.36 15.51
N GLN A 456 37.36 -3.17 14.46
CA GLN A 456 37.94 -2.87 13.17
C GLN A 456 37.38 -1.55 12.61
N ALA A 457 36.04 -1.39 12.60
CA ALA A 457 35.38 -0.20 12.10
C ALA A 457 35.80 1.06 12.87
N MET A 458 35.86 0.97 14.20
CA MET A 458 36.28 2.08 15.06
C MET A 458 37.74 2.48 14.82
N GLU A 459 38.65 1.51 14.67
CA GLU A 459 40.06 1.78 14.38
C GLU A 459 40.24 2.44 13.01
N GLU A 460 39.65 1.86 11.95
CA GLU A 460 39.75 2.38 10.59
C GLU A 460 39.14 3.78 10.46
N LEU A 461 37.97 4.01 11.08
CA LEU A 461 37.24 5.28 10.98
C LEU A 461 37.88 6.38 11.83
N SER A 462 38.38 6.05 13.04
CA SER A 462 39.09 7.04 13.86
C SER A 462 40.36 7.53 13.17
N ALA A 463 41.04 6.67 12.41
CA ALA A 463 42.24 7.04 11.64
C ALA A 463 41.96 8.11 10.54
N ILE A 464 40.71 8.22 10.06
CA ILE A 464 40.27 9.22 9.07
C ILE A 464 39.46 10.36 9.68
N GLY A 465 39.46 10.46 11.01
CA GLY A 465 38.86 11.57 11.75
C GLY A 465 37.34 11.45 12.01
N VAL A 466 36.76 10.24 11.94
CA VAL A 466 35.38 10.01 12.38
C VAL A 466 35.32 10.01 13.89
N THR A 467 34.33 10.70 14.44
CA THR A 467 34.05 10.74 15.88
C THR A 467 32.89 9.81 16.24
N PHE A 468 33.01 9.15 17.37
CA PHE A 468 32.01 8.24 17.90
C PHE A 468 31.31 8.83 19.14
N PRO A 469 30.00 8.48 19.38
CA PRO A 469 29.18 7.64 18.54
C PRO A 469 28.79 8.31 17.20
N VAL A 470 28.55 7.49 16.18
CA VAL A 470 27.98 7.97 14.92
C VAL A 470 26.47 8.07 15.04
N HIS A 471 25.90 9.23 14.69
CA HIS A 471 24.46 9.48 14.83
C HIS A 471 23.71 9.22 13.52
N CYS A 472 22.64 8.43 13.61
CA CYS A 472 21.65 8.26 12.53
C CYS A 472 20.25 8.64 13.05
N TYR A 473 19.32 8.87 12.12
CA TYR A 473 18.00 9.41 12.46
C TYR A 473 16.89 8.52 11.91
N HIS A 474 15.87 8.30 12.75
CA HIS A 474 14.59 7.77 12.32
C HIS A 474 13.53 8.86 12.49
N TYR A 475 12.79 9.18 11.41
CA TYR A 475 11.82 10.26 11.41
C TYR A 475 10.40 9.70 11.51
N ILE A 476 9.61 10.28 12.40
CA ILE A 476 8.20 9.95 12.61
C ILE A 476 7.32 11.18 12.43
N LYS A 477 6.05 10.98 12.10
CA LYS A 477 5.10 12.09 12.01
C LYS A 477 4.83 12.67 13.39
N SER A 478 4.83 14.00 13.49
CA SER A 478 4.55 14.70 14.74
C SER A 478 3.13 14.38 15.23
N GLY A 479 3.00 14.01 16.50
CA GLY A 479 1.72 13.64 17.10
C GLY A 479 1.31 12.17 16.93
N ASP A 480 2.09 11.35 16.20
CA ASP A 480 1.85 9.90 16.11
C ASP A 480 2.51 9.18 17.29
N THR A 481 1.72 8.89 18.32
CA THR A 481 2.17 8.23 19.56
C THR A 481 2.61 6.79 19.31
N ASN A 482 1.92 6.05 18.43
CA ASN A 482 2.31 4.68 18.09
C ASN A 482 3.64 4.63 17.36
N ALA A 483 3.87 5.57 16.42
CA ALA A 483 5.15 5.69 15.76
C ALA A 483 6.27 6.06 16.72
N LEU A 484 6.00 6.93 17.72
CA LEU A 484 6.96 7.29 18.73
C LEU A 484 7.35 6.10 19.62
N ASP A 485 6.38 5.33 20.07
CA ASP A 485 6.62 4.12 20.87
C ASP A 485 7.44 3.11 20.09
N THR A 486 7.08 2.88 18.84
CA THR A 486 7.78 1.96 17.95
C THR A 486 9.22 2.42 17.66
N ALA A 487 9.42 3.73 17.42
CA ALA A 487 10.74 4.32 17.22
C ALA A 487 11.60 4.24 18.50
N THR A 488 10.97 4.36 19.67
CA THR A 488 11.66 4.21 20.96
C THR A 488 12.18 2.78 21.15
N VAL A 489 11.37 1.78 20.82
CA VAL A 489 11.80 0.38 20.83
C VAL A 489 12.93 0.15 19.82
N LEU A 490 12.84 0.74 18.61
CA LEU A 490 13.91 0.66 17.62
C LEU A 490 15.21 1.26 18.12
N LYS A 491 15.15 2.43 18.77
CA LYS A 491 16.31 3.07 19.40
C LYS A 491 16.95 2.14 20.46
N GLN A 492 16.13 1.45 21.24
CA GLN A 492 16.64 0.47 22.20
C GLN A 492 17.32 -0.73 21.51
N CYS A 493 16.77 -1.21 20.40
CA CYS A 493 17.43 -2.27 19.60
C CYS A 493 18.82 -1.85 19.12
N PHE A 494 18.99 -0.58 18.73
CA PHE A 494 20.29 -0.04 18.34
C PHE A 494 21.27 0.00 19.53
N SER A 495 20.85 0.52 20.66
CA SER A 495 21.67 0.56 21.90
C SER A 495 22.08 -0.84 22.35
N ASP A 496 21.14 -1.78 22.37
CA ASP A 496 21.40 -3.18 22.76
C ASP A 496 22.38 -3.88 21.78
N SER A 497 22.28 -3.58 20.48
CA SER A 497 23.09 -4.23 19.45
C SER A 497 24.48 -3.64 19.30
N PHE A 498 24.59 -2.32 19.41
CA PHE A 498 25.81 -1.59 19.05
C PHE A 498 26.53 -0.99 20.27
N GLY A 499 25.82 -0.79 21.36
CA GLY A 499 26.28 0.06 22.46
C GLY A 499 26.20 1.55 22.12
N ASP A 500 26.07 2.38 23.14
CA ASP A 500 25.92 3.83 22.98
C ASP A 500 27.25 4.54 22.59
N ASP A 501 28.34 3.80 22.53
CA ASP A 501 29.67 4.25 22.14
C ASP A 501 29.98 4.13 20.64
N PHE A 502 29.12 3.46 19.86
CA PHE A 502 29.36 3.18 18.44
C PHE A 502 28.37 3.86 17.52
N VAL A 503 27.09 3.48 17.56
CA VAL A 503 26.02 4.05 16.75
C VAL A 503 24.81 4.38 17.61
N VAL A 504 24.32 5.60 17.50
CA VAL A 504 23.13 6.07 18.22
C VAL A 504 22.03 6.40 17.21
N LEU A 505 20.83 5.86 17.45
CA LEU A 505 19.63 6.23 16.71
C LEU A 505 18.92 7.38 17.43
N ASP A 506 18.77 8.49 16.73
CA ASP A 506 17.98 9.63 17.19
C ASP A 506 16.60 9.63 16.52
N ILE A 507 15.58 10.10 17.24
CA ILE A 507 14.21 10.20 16.73
C ILE A 507 13.97 11.65 16.31
N GLY A 508 13.76 11.85 15.01
CA GLY A 508 13.33 13.13 14.44
C GLY A 508 11.82 13.14 14.20
N THR A 509 11.24 14.32 13.99
CA THR A 509 9.81 14.46 13.66
C THR A 509 9.62 15.30 12.39
N TYR A 510 8.53 15.04 11.67
CA TYR A 510 8.07 15.86 10.55
C TYR A 510 6.56 16.15 10.71
N VAL A 511 6.07 17.22 10.09
CA VAL A 511 4.67 17.66 10.24
C VAL A 511 3.82 17.24 9.06
N SER A 512 4.15 17.65 7.84
CA SER A 512 3.32 17.43 6.66
C SER A 512 3.75 16.18 5.86
N SER A 513 4.97 16.16 5.38
CA SER A 513 5.48 15.08 4.53
C SER A 513 6.95 14.84 4.79
N ILE A 514 7.31 13.57 5.05
CA ILE A 514 8.71 13.17 5.18
C ILE A 514 9.51 13.54 3.91
N TYR A 515 8.89 13.47 2.77
CA TYR A 515 9.54 13.82 1.50
C TYR A 515 9.80 15.32 1.38
N LYS A 516 8.86 16.16 1.83
CA LYS A 516 9.02 17.62 1.78
C LYS A 516 9.94 18.15 2.88
N GLU A 517 9.85 17.62 4.09
CA GLU A 517 10.56 18.16 5.26
C GLU A 517 11.92 17.52 5.50
N VAL A 518 12.02 16.20 5.30
CA VAL A 518 13.25 15.45 5.59
C VAL A 518 14.06 15.23 4.31
N ARG A 519 13.41 14.95 3.20
CA ARG A 519 14.05 14.70 1.92
C ARG A 519 14.67 15.95 1.34
N ASN A 520 14.03 17.10 1.42
CA ASN A 520 14.58 18.36 0.91
C ASN A 520 15.85 18.80 1.65
N VAL A 521 16.00 18.44 2.92
CA VAL A 521 17.19 18.78 3.71
C VAL A 521 18.31 17.74 3.59
N GLN A 522 17.94 16.45 3.38
CA GLN A 522 18.91 15.34 3.33
C GLN A 522 19.13 14.78 1.92
N LEU A 523 18.35 15.19 0.92
CA LEU A 523 18.18 14.53 -0.36
C LEU A 523 18.36 15.42 -1.59
N HIS A 524 18.73 16.69 -1.45
CA HIS A 524 18.89 17.57 -2.63
C HIS A 524 19.88 17.02 -3.68
N SER A 525 20.75 16.09 -3.29
CA SER A 525 21.68 15.41 -4.20
C SER A 525 21.22 14.05 -4.70
N ILE A 526 20.14 13.47 -4.14
CA ILE A 526 19.71 12.10 -4.45
C ILE A 526 18.73 12.03 -5.61
N LEU A 527 17.94 13.07 -5.82
CA LEU A 527 17.05 13.17 -6.99
C LEU A 527 17.82 13.29 -8.32
N GLN A 528 19.09 13.65 -8.30
CA GLN A 528 19.92 13.67 -9.50
C GLN A 528 20.62 12.35 -9.80
N ASN A 529 20.76 11.43 -8.85
CA ASN A 529 21.50 10.17 -9.01
C ASN A 529 20.82 8.94 -8.41
N GLY A 530 19.51 8.92 -8.30
CA GLY A 530 18.72 7.76 -7.87
C GLY A 530 19.16 7.14 -6.53
N TRP A 531 18.29 7.16 -5.54
CA TRP A 531 18.35 6.39 -4.32
C TRP A 531 19.26 6.88 -3.19
N GLY A 532 18.67 7.50 -2.26
CA GLY A 532 19.25 7.69 -0.96
C GLY A 532 18.20 7.98 0.07
N MET A 533 18.24 7.28 1.17
CA MET A 533 17.30 7.44 2.26
C MET A 533 17.98 7.50 3.61
N ALA A 534 17.35 8.26 4.51
CA ALA A 534 17.42 7.96 5.92
C ALA A 534 16.81 6.57 6.13
N LEU A 535 17.44 5.78 6.97
CA LEU A 535 17.07 4.43 7.40
C LEU A 535 15.62 4.02 7.12
N ILE A 536 15.37 3.17 6.12
CA ILE A 536 14.10 2.46 5.89
C ILE A 536 14.30 0.99 6.25
N LEU A 537 13.35 0.44 6.96
CA LEU A 537 13.35 -0.96 7.41
C LEU A 537 12.57 -1.86 6.47
N VAL A 538 13.16 -2.99 6.07
CA VAL A 538 12.43 -4.10 5.48
C VAL A 538 11.87 -4.97 6.58
N TYR A 539 10.59 -5.07 6.66
CA TYR A 539 9.94 -6.13 7.41
C TYR A 539 8.69 -6.58 6.67
N SER A 540 8.51 -7.85 6.65
CA SER A 540 7.26 -8.45 6.26
C SER A 540 6.31 -8.30 7.43
N LEU A 541 5.39 -7.37 7.33
CA LEU A 541 4.35 -7.21 8.34
C LEU A 541 3.33 -8.33 8.18
N THR A 542 3.39 -9.30 9.07
CA THR A 542 2.29 -10.24 9.26
C THR A 542 1.40 -9.66 10.34
N TRP A 543 0.25 -9.13 9.95
CA TRP A 543 -0.74 -8.58 10.86
C TRP A 543 -1.73 -9.67 11.27
N VAL A 544 -2.18 -9.63 12.51
CA VAL A 544 -3.31 -10.45 12.97
C VAL A 544 -4.60 -9.70 12.64
N ARG A 545 -5.43 -10.28 11.79
CA ARG A 545 -6.74 -9.75 11.40
C ARG A 545 -7.82 -10.67 11.94
N HIS A 546 -8.88 -10.07 12.45
CA HIS A 546 -10.10 -10.78 12.81
C HIS A 546 -11.18 -10.53 11.75
N GLN A 547 -11.75 -11.61 11.21
CA GLN A 547 -12.94 -11.54 10.37
C GLN A 547 -14.08 -12.25 11.12
N ARG A 548 -15.19 -11.56 11.27
CA ARG A 548 -16.45 -12.24 11.64
C ARG A 548 -16.93 -13.02 10.43
N THR A 549 -17.02 -14.32 10.57
CA THR A 549 -17.89 -15.12 9.72
C THR A 549 -19.31 -14.84 10.15
N SER A 550 -20.11 -14.24 9.27
CA SER A 550 -21.56 -14.07 9.43
C SER A 550 -22.26 -15.41 9.36
#